data_ed35e2339d733323308d07af55aaa564
#
_entry.id   ed35e2339d733323308d07af55aaa564
#
_cell.length_a   1.000
_cell.length_b   1.000
_cell.length_c   1.000
_cell.angle_alpha   90.00
_cell.angle_beta   90.00
_cell.angle_gamma   90.00
#
_symmetry.space_group_name_H-M   'P 1'
#
loop_
_entity.id
_entity.type
_entity.pdbx_description
1 polymer ?
#
loop_
_entity_poly.entity_id
_entity_poly.type
_entity_poly.pdbx_seq_one_letter_code
_entity_poly.pdbx_strand_id
1 'polypeptide(L)'
;MIRVKRFWLPCLNGIKMFESIAGDANGAILPGWEPERMAKVKELFDAYRNVDDEKLFANLKYFLERIMPVCNEYDIKMAIHPDDPAWSVFGLPRIIINKENILRMMKMVDDPHNGVTFCSGSYGTNLENDLPDMIRSLKGRIHFAQACG
;
A
#
# COMPACT_ATOMS: atom_id res chain seq x y z
N MET A 1 -9.44 -17.35 -16.27
CA MET A 1 -9.02 -17.05 -14.88
C MET A 1 -7.69 -16.35 -14.93
N ILE A 2 -7.69 -15.01 -15.00
CA ILE A 2 -6.50 -14.17 -15.16
C ILE A 2 -5.86 -14.05 -13.78
N ARG A 3 -4.64 -14.58 -13.61
CA ARG A 3 -3.83 -14.35 -12.41
C ARG A 3 -3.39 -12.89 -12.43
N VAL A 4 -4.01 -12.04 -11.62
CA VAL A 4 -3.51 -10.69 -11.35
C VAL A 4 -2.17 -10.85 -10.61
N LYS A 5 -1.06 -10.61 -11.29
CA LYS A 5 0.23 -10.50 -10.63
C LYS A 5 0.18 -9.27 -9.73
N ARG A 6 0.31 -9.47 -8.42
CA ARG A 6 0.41 -8.40 -7.44
C ARG A 6 1.59 -7.49 -7.80
N PHE A 7 1.30 -6.28 -8.26
CA PHE A 7 2.31 -5.25 -8.47
C PHE A 7 2.50 -4.47 -7.15
N TRP A 8 3.50 -4.89 -6.40
CA TRP A 8 3.89 -4.27 -5.13
C TRP A 8 5.22 -3.52 -5.32
N LEU A 9 5.22 -2.35 -5.98
CA LEU A 9 6.48 -1.67 -6.26
C LEU A 9 7.14 -0.96 -5.06
N PRO A 10 6.45 -0.34 -4.10
CA PRO A 10 7.10 0.17 -2.88
C PRO A 10 7.25 -0.87 -1.77
N CYS A 11 6.34 -1.86 -1.70
CA CYS A 11 6.39 -2.92 -0.70
C CYS A 11 7.41 -4.02 -0.98
N LEU A 12 7.90 -4.18 -2.22
CA LEU A 12 8.96 -5.16 -2.52
C LEU A 12 10.23 -4.92 -1.70
N ASN A 13 10.56 -3.66 -1.44
CA ASN A 13 11.68 -3.32 -0.55
C ASN A 13 11.35 -3.61 0.92
N GLY A 14 10.12 -3.41 1.35
CA GLY A 14 9.64 -3.76 2.69
C GLY A 14 9.61 -5.28 2.92
N ILE A 15 9.08 -6.06 1.96
CA ILE A 15 9.06 -7.52 2.05
C ILE A 15 10.49 -8.08 2.03
N LYS A 16 11.36 -7.60 1.14
CA LYS A 16 12.78 -7.97 1.13
C LYS A 16 13.48 -7.55 2.43
N MET A 17 13.08 -6.43 3.02
CA MET A 17 13.56 -6.01 4.34
C MET A 17 13.13 -7.01 5.42
N PHE A 18 11.85 -7.40 5.45
CA PHE A 18 11.35 -8.41 6.39
C PHE A 18 12.00 -9.78 6.16
N GLU A 19 12.14 -10.23 4.93
CA GLU A 19 12.85 -11.47 4.60
C GLU A 19 14.34 -11.40 5.00
N SER A 20 14.98 -10.23 4.92
CA SER A 20 16.37 -10.05 5.35
C SER A 20 16.54 -9.95 6.86
N ILE A 21 15.49 -9.59 7.61
CA ILE A 21 15.46 -9.50 9.06
C ILE A 21 14.98 -10.82 9.70
N ALA A 22 14.24 -11.63 8.96
CA ALA A 22 13.73 -12.91 9.45
C ALA A 22 14.86 -13.95 9.51
N GLY A 23 15.05 -14.53 10.67
CA GLY A 23 15.90 -15.69 10.90
C GLY A 23 15.04 -16.94 11.07
N ASP A 24 15.57 -18.10 10.67
CA ASP A 24 14.94 -19.38 10.93
C ASP A 24 15.41 -19.90 12.29
N ALA A 25 14.49 -20.14 13.21
CA ALA A 25 14.75 -20.81 14.48
C ALA A 25 13.77 -21.98 14.61
N ASN A 26 14.26 -23.18 14.40
CA ASN A 26 13.47 -24.42 14.47
C ASN A 26 12.23 -24.43 13.55
N GLY A 27 12.35 -23.87 12.34
CA GLY A 27 11.25 -23.75 11.38
C GLY A 27 10.31 -22.57 11.62
N ALA A 28 10.56 -21.74 12.62
CA ALA A 28 9.85 -20.49 12.85
C ALA A 28 10.66 -19.31 12.30
N ILE A 29 10.01 -18.44 11.52
CA ILE A 29 10.62 -17.19 11.05
C ILE A 29 10.54 -16.19 12.18
N LEU A 30 11.69 -15.88 12.79
CA LEU A 30 11.79 -14.86 13.84
C LEU A 30 12.53 -13.62 13.33
N PRO A 31 12.15 -12.40 13.77
CA PRO A 31 12.91 -11.20 13.48
C PRO A 31 14.34 -11.33 14.00
N GLY A 32 15.32 -11.25 13.10
CA GLY A 32 16.74 -11.30 13.45
C GLY A 32 17.30 -9.89 13.67
N TRP A 33 17.96 -9.68 14.79
CA TRP A 33 18.64 -8.42 15.15
C TRP A 33 20.16 -8.48 14.90
N GLU A 34 20.56 -9.21 13.87
CA GLU A 34 21.96 -9.35 13.52
C GLU A 34 22.56 -8.03 13.00
N PRO A 35 23.78 -7.65 13.39
CA PRO A 35 24.40 -6.38 12.99
C PRO A 35 24.45 -6.18 11.47
N GLU A 36 24.69 -7.23 10.70
CA GLU A 36 24.76 -7.17 9.23
C GLU A 36 23.38 -6.86 8.60
N ARG A 37 22.32 -7.37 9.19
CA ARG A 37 20.95 -7.09 8.76
C ARG A 37 20.53 -5.69 9.15
N MET A 38 20.94 -5.22 10.34
CA MET A 38 20.69 -3.85 10.80
C MET A 38 21.39 -2.82 9.90
N ALA A 39 22.56 -3.11 9.35
CA ALA A 39 23.23 -2.23 8.38
C ALA A 39 22.39 -2.04 7.12
N LYS A 40 21.82 -3.12 6.56
CA LYS A 40 20.91 -3.05 5.39
C LYS A 40 19.63 -2.27 5.68
N VAL A 41 19.06 -2.44 6.87
CA VAL A 41 17.91 -1.66 7.32
C VAL A 41 18.22 -0.18 7.34
N LYS A 42 19.40 0.21 7.84
CA LYS A 42 19.84 1.61 7.85
C LYS A 42 19.93 2.20 6.44
N GLU A 43 20.51 1.48 5.48
CA GLU A 43 20.58 1.93 4.08
C GLU A 43 19.18 2.16 3.48
N LEU A 44 18.22 1.29 3.79
CA LEU A 44 16.84 1.44 3.34
C LEU A 44 16.16 2.67 3.99
N PHE A 45 16.36 2.90 5.29
CA PHE A 45 15.86 4.10 5.94
C PHE A 45 16.52 5.37 5.37
N ASP A 46 17.81 5.33 5.07
CA ASP A 46 18.52 6.44 4.46
C ASP A 46 17.98 6.76 3.05
N ALA A 47 17.62 5.74 2.27
CA ALA A 47 16.99 5.92 0.96
C ALA A 47 15.60 6.59 1.04
N TYR A 48 14.87 6.41 2.15
CA TYR A 48 13.57 7.03 2.38
C TYR A 48 13.62 8.33 3.19
N ARG A 49 14.81 8.78 3.61
CA ARG A 49 14.98 9.97 4.48
C ARG A 49 14.32 11.24 3.95
N ASN A 50 14.27 11.40 2.62
CA ASN A 50 13.69 12.55 1.92
C ASN A 50 12.37 12.22 1.23
N VAL A 51 11.69 11.14 1.64
CA VAL A 51 10.41 10.74 1.11
C VAL A 51 9.35 11.03 2.17
N ASP A 52 8.53 12.04 1.92
CA ASP A 52 7.36 12.39 2.70
C ASP A 52 6.06 11.94 1.99
N ASP A 53 4.91 12.20 2.59
CA ASP A 53 3.60 11.87 2.03
C ASP A 53 3.40 12.51 0.65
N GLU A 54 3.84 13.76 0.47
CA GLU A 54 3.69 14.48 -0.81
C GLU A 54 4.51 13.81 -1.91
N LYS A 55 5.71 13.38 -1.60
CA LYS A 55 6.57 12.65 -2.54
C LYS A 55 5.95 11.29 -2.89
N LEU A 56 5.36 10.58 -1.92
CA LEU A 56 4.65 9.33 -2.19
C LEU A 56 3.42 9.56 -3.09
N PHE A 57 2.62 10.60 -2.82
CA PHE A 57 1.50 10.97 -3.69
C PHE A 57 1.94 11.33 -5.10
N ALA A 58 3.04 12.09 -5.24
CA ALA A 58 3.59 12.44 -6.55
C ALA A 58 4.05 11.19 -7.33
N ASN A 59 4.71 10.26 -6.65
CA ASN A 59 5.15 8.99 -7.25
C ASN A 59 3.94 8.11 -7.64
N LEU A 60 2.92 8.04 -6.79
CA LEU A 60 1.70 7.29 -7.08
C LEU A 60 0.95 7.90 -8.27
N LYS A 61 0.82 9.23 -8.32
CA LYS A 61 0.23 9.94 -9.47
C LYS A 61 0.95 9.60 -10.77
N TYR A 62 2.28 9.74 -10.76
CA TYR A 62 3.10 9.41 -11.93
C TYR A 62 2.89 7.97 -12.41
N PHE A 63 2.79 7.01 -11.50
CA PHE A 63 2.50 5.62 -11.83
C PHE A 63 1.10 5.45 -12.43
N LEU A 64 0.09 6.00 -11.78
CA LEU A 64 -1.31 5.87 -12.21
C LEU A 64 -1.53 6.50 -13.59
N GLU A 65 -0.99 7.70 -13.85
CA GLU A 65 -1.10 8.37 -15.15
C GLU A 65 -0.53 7.53 -16.31
N ARG A 66 0.47 6.69 -16.03
CA ARG A 66 1.09 5.84 -17.06
C ARG A 66 0.40 4.50 -17.23
N ILE A 67 -0.20 3.97 -16.18
CA ILE A 67 -0.85 2.65 -16.27
C ILE A 67 -2.32 2.75 -16.73
N MET A 68 -3.01 3.86 -16.44
CA MET A 68 -4.43 4.00 -16.78
C MET A 68 -4.75 3.85 -18.27
N PRO A 69 -3.96 4.35 -19.23
CA PRO A 69 -4.23 4.09 -20.64
C PRO A 69 -4.30 2.60 -20.99
N VAL A 70 -3.39 1.80 -20.40
CA VAL A 70 -3.39 0.34 -20.59
C VAL A 70 -4.58 -0.30 -19.86
N CYS A 71 -4.92 0.18 -18.66
CA CYS A 71 -6.08 -0.30 -17.93
C CYS A 71 -7.38 -0.06 -18.70
N ASN A 72 -7.52 1.10 -19.34
CA ASN A 72 -8.66 1.43 -20.19
C ASN A 72 -8.72 0.58 -21.45
N GLU A 73 -7.57 0.36 -22.12
CA GLU A 73 -7.49 -0.44 -23.33
C GLU A 73 -7.93 -1.90 -23.10
N TYR A 74 -7.54 -2.47 -21.96
CA TYR A 74 -7.78 -3.89 -21.64
C TYR A 74 -8.88 -4.12 -20.60
N ASP A 75 -9.64 -3.10 -20.23
CA ASP A 75 -10.68 -3.13 -19.17
C ASP A 75 -10.15 -3.74 -17.84
N ILE A 76 -8.94 -3.32 -17.44
CA ILE A 76 -8.30 -3.77 -16.20
C ILE A 76 -8.61 -2.77 -15.09
N LYS A 77 -9.31 -3.22 -14.06
CA LYS A 77 -9.57 -2.41 -12.86
C LYS A 77 -8.44 -2.54 -11.85
N MET A 78 -7.73 -1.45 -11.65
CA MET A 78 -6.72 -1.35 -10.59
C MET A 78 -7.42 -1.28 -9.23
N ALA A 79 -6.89 -2.00 -8.26
CA ALA A 79 -7.42 -2.03 -6.90
C ALA A 79 -6.26 -1.91 -5.91
N ILE A 80 -5.88 -0.67 -5.56
CA ILE A 80 -4.82 -0.45 -4.59
C ILE A 80 -5.24 -0.97 -3.22
N HIS A 81 -4.39 -1.78 -2.60
CA HIS A 81 -4.62 -2.26 -1.24
C HIS A 81 -4.20 -1.18 -0.23
N PRO A 82 -4.94 -0.99 0.88
CA PRO A 82 -4.52 -0.09 1.94
C PRO A 82 -3.18 -0.50 2.53
N ASP A 83 -2.49 0.48 3.08
CA ASP A 83 -1.34 0.23 3.94
C ASP A 83 -1.79 -0.54 5.20
N ASP A 84 -0.99 -1.50 5.64
CA ASP A 84 -1.25 -2.32 6.81
C ASP A 84 -0.03 -2.30 7.74
N PRO A 85 -0.16 -1.73 8.94
CA PRO A 85 -1.28 -0.99 9.49
C PRO A 85 -1.53 0.35 8.80
N ALA A 86 -2.75 0.92 8.96
CA ALA A 86 -3.18 2.17 8.36
C ALA A 86 -2.64 3.41 9.12
N TRP A 87 -1.33 3.44 9.37
CA TRP A 87 -0.57 4.58 9.92
C TRP A 87 0.91 4.44 9.58
N SER A 88 1.68 5.54 9.71
CA SER A 88 3.13 5.53 9.49
C SER A 88 3.85 4.60 10.46
N VAL A 89 4.81 3.81 9.95
CA VAL A 89 5.57 2.84 10.72
C VAL A 89 7.05 3.18 10.64
N PHE A 90 7.74 3.19 11.78
CA PHE A 90 9.16 3.53 11.90
C PHE A 90 9.53 4.91 11.32
N GLY A 91 8.59 5.86 11.34
CA GLY A 91 8.78 7.17 10.74
C GLY A 91 8.72 7.18 9.19
N LEU A 92 8.43 6.04 8.58
CA LEU A 92 8.19 5.96 7.13
C LEU A 92 6.75 6.35 6.82
N PRO A 93 6.53 7.23 5.84
CA PRO A 93 5.19 7.68 5.49
C PRO A 93 4.36 6.58 4.84
N ARG A 94 3.05 6.63 5.05
CA ARG A 94 2.04 5.78 4.41
C ARG A 94 0.87 6.63 3.98
N ILE A 95 0.33 6.40 2.80
CA ILE A 95 -0.65 7.31 2.19
C ILE A 95 -2.00 6.65 1.89
N ILE A 96 -2.11 5.33 1.87
CA ILE A 96 -3.41 4.66 1.64
C ILE A 96 -3.96 4.19 3.00
N ILE A 97 -4.26 5.14 3.87
CA ILE A 97 -4.53 4.89 5.29
C ILE A 97 -5.92 5.35 5.77
N ASN A 98 -6.55 6.29 5.06
CA ASN A 98 -7.84 6.87 5.46
C ASN A 98 -8.65 7.34 4.25
N LYS A 99 -9.89 7.75 4.49
CA LYS A 99 -10.82 8.22 3.47
C LYS A 99 -10.29 9.41 2.67
N GLU A 100 -9.73 10.40 3.34
CA GLU A 100 -9.26 11.65 2.76
C GLU A 100 -8.15 11.38 1.74
N ASN A 101 -7.20 10.56 2.11
CA ASN A 101 -6.08 10.19 1.26
C ASN A 101 -6.51 9.38 0.03
N ILE A 102 -7.47 8.48 0.20
CA ILE A 102 -8.03 7.70 -0.92
C ILE A 102 -8.78 8.61 -1.89
N LEU A 103 -9.63 9.50 -1.38
CA LEU A 103 -10.35 10.46 -2.21
C LEU A 103 -9.38 11.40 -2.94
N ARG A 104 -8.28 11.80 -2.28
CA ARG A 104 -7.19 12.55 -2.92
C ARG A 104 -6.57 11.76 -4.08
N MET A 105 -6.24 10.50 -3.86
CA MET A 105 -5.69 9.61 -4.90
C MET A 105 -6.64 9.50 -6.09
N MET A 106 -7.93 9.28 -5.85
CA MET A 106 -8.93 9.18 -6.90
C MET A 106 -9.07 10.48 -7.69
N LYS A 107 -9.01 11.63 -7.00
CA LYS A 107 -9.08 12.95 -7.63
C LYS A 107 -7.84 13.28 -8.45
N MET A 108 -6.66 12.81 -8.04
CA MET A 108 -5.41 13.03 -8.78
C MET A 108 -5.43 12.38 -10.17
N VAL A 109 -6.04 11.21 -10.29
CA VAL A 109 -6.25 10.48 -11.54
C VAL A 109 -7.68 9.95 -11.53
N ASP A 110 -8.61 10.79 -12.01
CA ASP A 110 -10.03 10.49 -12.00
C ASP A 110 -10.41 9.60 -13.18
N ASP A 111 -10.20 8.31 -13.01
CA ASP A 111 -10.46 7.28 -13.99
C ASP A 111 -11.26 6.14 -13.33
N PRO A 112 -12.33 5.63 -13.95
CA PRO A 112 -13.13 4.54 -13.37
C PRO A 112 -12.34 3.24 -13.15
N HIS A 113 -11.20 3.03 -13.82
CA HIS A 113 -10.31 1.89 -13.62
C HIS A 113 -9.33 2.11 -12.45
N ASN A 114 -9.21 3.35 -11.93
CA ASN A 114 -8.44 3.66 -10.74
C ASN A 114 -9.33 3.50 -9.50
N GLY A 115 -9.13 2.48 -8.71
CA GLY A 115 -9.94 2.17 -7.53
C GLY A 115 -9.15 1.50 -6.42
N VAL A 116 -9.86 0.96 -5.45
CA VAL A 116 -9.26 0.40 -4.23
C VAL A 116 -9.70 -1.03 -3.96
N THR A 117 -8.85 -1.75 -3.25
CA THR A 117 -9.24 -2.89 -2.42
C THR A 117 -9.75 -2.34 -1.09
N PHE A 118 -10.99 -2.58 -0.76
CA PHE A 118 -11.50 -2.27 0.57
C PHE A 118 -11.19 -3.45 1.51
N CYS A 119 -10.13 -3.31 2.31
CA CYS A 119 -9.74 -4.29 3.32
C CYS A 119 -10.19 -3.79 4.71
N SER A 120 -11.22 -4.44 5.29
CA SER A 120 -11.73 -4.04 6.60
C SER A 120 -10.72 -4.21 7.72
N GLY A 121 -9.87 -5.26 7.65
CA GLY A 121 -8.82 -5.50 8.63
C GLY A 121 -7.77 -4.41 8.60
N SER A 122 -7.24 -4.05 7.43
CA SER A 122 -6.20 -3.02 7.31
C SER A 122 -6.71 -1.63 7.69
N TYR A 123 -7.84 -1.18 7.12
CA TYR A 123 -8.41 0.13 7.49
C TYR A 123 -8.87 0.19 8.95
N GLY A 124 -9.39 -0.93 9.49
CA GLY A 124 -9.85 -1.02 10.88
C GLY A 124 -8.72 -0.99 11.91
N THR A 125 -7.45 -1.13 11.51
CA THR A 125 -6.32 -0.91 12.43
C THR A 125 -6.27 0.54 12.90
N ASN A 126 -6.70 1.50 12.08
CA ASN A 126 -6.84 2.89 12.49
C ASN A 126 -8.27 3.14 13.00
N LEU A 127 -8.41 3.34 14.32
CA LEU A 127 -9.70 3.54 15.00
C LEU A 127 -10.41 4.85 14.61
N GLU A 128 -9.74 5.78 13.94
CA GLU A 128 -10.34 7.01 13.43
C GLU A 128 -11.09 6.78 12.10
N ASN A 129 -10.90 5.63 11.46
CA ASN A 129 -11.58 5.29 10.22
C ASN A 129 -13.02 4.83 10.48
N ASP A 130 -14.00 5.58 10.02
CA ASP A 130 -15.40 5.14 9.91
C ASP A 130 -15.56 4.27 8.65
N LEU A 131 -15.43 2.95 8.79
CA LEU A 131 -15.49 2.01 7.67
C LEU A 131 -16.82 2.07 6.91
N PRO A 132 -18.01 2.14 7.53
CA PRO A 132 -19.27 2.35 6.83
C PRO A 132 -19.32 3.63 6.01
N ASP A 133 -18.78 4.73 6.51
CA ASP A 133 -18.70 5.99 5.78
C ASP A 133 -17.71 5.93 4.61
N MET A 134 -16.57 5.28 4.82
CA MET A 134 -15.60 5.01 3.75
C MET A 134 -16.23 4.23 2.60
N ILE A 135 -16.97 3.14 2.89
CA ILE A 135 -17.64 2.34 1.85
C ILE A 135 -18.63 3.20 1.05
N ARG A 136 -19.43 4.03 1.72
CA ARG A 136 -20.38 4.92 1.05
C ARG A 136 -19.68 5.94 0.16
N SER A 137 -18.59 6.53 0.66
CA SER A 137 -17.81 7.55 -0.04
C SER A 137 -17.05 7.00 -1.25
N LEU A 138 -16.68 5.72 -1.22
CA LEU A 138 -15.91 5.04 -2.27
C LEU A 138 -16.79 4.26 -3.26
N LYS A 139 -18.12 4.51 -3.25
CA LYS A 139 -19.07 3.84 -4.15
C LYS A 139 -18.63 3.93 -5.60
N GLY A 140 -18.58 2.77 -6.27
CA GLY A 140 -18.17 2.66 -7.68
C GLY A 140 -16.67 2.58 -7.93
N ARG A 141 -15.84 2.73 -6.87
CA ARG A 141 -14.38 2.63 -6.94
C ARG A 141 -13.80 1.53 -6.05
N ILE A 142 -14.64 0.77 -5.38
CA ILE A 142 -14.22 -0.45 -4.68
C ILE A 142 -14.23 -1.58 -5.71
N HIS A 143 -13.06 -1.94 -6.23
CA HIS A 143 -12.93 -2.97 -7.25
C HIS A 143 -12.69 -4.37 -6.65
N PHE A 144 -12.25 -4.42 -5.40
CA PHE A 144 -12.11 -5.64 -4.64
C PHE A 144 -12.42 -5.37 -3.16
N ALA A 145 -13.05 -6.33 -2.50
CA ALA A 145 -13.32 -6.24 -1.06
C ALA A 145 -12.70 -7.44 -0.34
N GLN A 146 -12.06 -7.17 0.79
CA GLN A 146 -11.48 -8.16 1.68
C GLN A 146 -12.02 -7.93 3.08
N ALA A 147 -12.85 -8.86 3.54
CA ALA A 147 -13.33 -8.88 4.91
C ALA A 147 -12.36 -9.75 5.72
N CYS A 148 -11.59 -9.11 6.58
CA CYS A 148 -10.75 -9.77 7.56
C CYS A 148 -11.40 -9.55 8.93
N GLY A 149 -11.68 -10.66 9.63
CA GLY A 149 -12.21 -10.68 10.98
C GLY A 149 -11.17 -11.26 11.94
#